data_5edd55c3615e6465fea295391b98ed40
#
_entry.id   5edd55c3615e6465fea295391b98ed40
#
_cell.length_a   1.000
_cell.length_b   1.000
_cell.length_c   1.000
_cell.angle_alpha   90.00
_cell.angle_beta   90.00
_cell.angle_gamma   90.00
#
_symmetry.space_group_name_H-M   'P 1'
#
loop_
_entity.id
_entity.type
_entity.pdbx_description
1 polymer ?
#
loop_
_entity_poly.entity_id
_entity_poly.type
_entity_poly.pdbx_seq_one_letter_code
_entity_poly.pdbx_strand_id
1 'polypeptide(L)'
;SFKEYVESTGNENDLQRKYTTYLENSSFPYALELAGHPKEIRDYLDGIYNTIIVKDIAQRHKITDTMMLESVTRFIFDNIGNQLSTKKIADTMTSDGRKIDVRAVEKYLTAFMESYVIYQAKRYNIKGKQYLKTLEKYYVADIGLRYMLLGSRSTDVGHILENVIYLELIRRGYE
;
A
#
# COMPACT_ATOMS: atom_id res chain seq x y z
N SER A 1 3.21 -0.87 12.18
CA SER A 1 1.88 -0.31 12.54
C SER A 1 2.04 1.01 13.30
N PHE A 2 0.95 1.77 13.41
CA PHE A 2 0.96 3.03 14.16
C PHE A 2 1.28 2.86 15.64
N LYS A 3 0.83 1.76 16.27
CA LYS A 3 1.16 1.47 17.67
C LYS A 3 2.68 1.30 17.87
N GLU A 4 3.31 0.46 17.05
CA GLU A 4 4.76 0.24 17.10
C GLU A 4 5.55 1.53 16.85
N TYR A 5 5.05 2.38 15.93
CA TYR A 5 5.61 3.70 15.66
C TYR A 5 5.54 4.60 16.90
N VAL A 6 4.41 4.65 17.62
CA VAL A 6 4.25 5.43 18.85
C VAL A 6 5.18 4.93 19.94
N GLU A 7 5.28 3.60 20.12
CA GLU A 7 6.16 2.98 21.12
C GLU A 7 7.64 3.27 20.84
N SER A 8 8.07 3.22 19.57
CA SER A 8 9.46 3.49 19.18
C SER A 8 9.88 4.95 19.29
N THR A 9 8.93 5.88 19.12
CA THR A 9 9.20 7.33 19.18
C THR A 9 9.07 7.94 20.56
N GLY A 10 8.79 7.14 21.62
CA GLY A 10 8.64 7.61 23.01
C GLY A 10 7.52 8.65 23.17
N ASN A 11 7.17 8.98 24.39
CA ASN A 11 6.22 10.02 24.79
C ASN A 11 4.86 10.03 24.06
N GLU A 12 3.81 9.55 24.72
CA GLU A 12 2.44 9.44 24.15
C GLU A 12 1.66 10.77 24.10
N ASN A 13 2.28 11.89 24.49
CA ASN A 13 1.56 13.14 24.78
C ASN A 13 1.07 13.90 23.53
N ASP A 14 1.45 13.51 22.30
CA ASP A 14 0.98 14.16 21.08
C ASP A 14 0.69 13.13 19.97
N LEU A 15 -0.33 12.32 20.18
CA LEU A 15 -0.76 11.28 19.25
C LEU A 15 -1.17 11.83 17.88
N GLN A 16 -1.76 13.04 17.87
CA GLN A 16 -2.20 13.66 16.61
C GLN A 16 -0.99 14.02 15.72
N ARG A 17 0.02 14.64 16.30
CA ARG A 17 1.26 14.97 15.59
C ARG A 17 1.99 13.70 15.14
N LYS A 18 2.09 12.71 16.03
CA LYS A 18 2.68 11.40 15.68
C LYS A 18 1.95 10.72 14.54
N TYR A 19 0.62 10.78 14.52
CA TYR A 19 -0.18 10.21 13.45
C TYR A 19 0.12 10.90 12.12
N THR A 20 0.15 12.23 12.08
CA THR A 20 0.52 12.99 10.87
C THR A 20 1.92 12.60 10.38
N THR A 21 2.89 12.59 11.29
CA THR A 21 4.28 12.22 10.96
C THR A 21 4.39 10.77 10.47
N TYR A 22 3.66 9.84 11.09
CA TYR A 22 3.58 8.44 10.65
C TYR A 22 3.05 8.31 9.21
N LEU A 23 2.02 9.09 8.86
CA LEU A 23 1.45 9.06 7.51
C LEU A 23 2.42 9.60 6.46
N GLU A 24 3.20 10.63 6.80
CA GLU A 24 4.08 11.32 5.86
C GLU A 24 5.45 10.65 5.74
N ASN A 25 6.00 10.18 6.85
CA ASN A 25 7.41 9.79 6.95
C ASN A 25 7.62 8.26 6.98
N SER A 26 6.55 7.46 6.88
CA SER A 26 6.68 6.00 6.96
C SER A 26 6.94 5.46 8.38
N SER A 27 6.81 4.14 8.52
CA SER A 27 7.11 3.40 9.74
C SER A 27 8.32 2.46 9.60
N PHE A 28 9.07 2.58 8.54
CA PHE A 28 10.31 1.82 8.39
C PHE A 28 11.33 2.27 9.45
N PRO A 29 12.05 1.33 10.10
CA PRO A 29 12.97 1.67 11.20
C PRO A 29 13.97 2.76 10.85
N TYR A 30 14.61 2.69 9.68
CA TYR A 30 15.59 3.68 9.27
C TYR A 30 14.97 5.06 9.00
N ALA A 31 13.72 5.13 8.57
CA ALA A 31 13.02 6.42 8.43
C ALA A 31 12.85 7.13 9.78
N LEU A 32 12.77 6.38 10.88
CA LEU A 32 12.71 6.96 12.24
C LEU A 32 14.07 7.59 12.65
N GLU A 33 15.18 7.00 12.22
CA GLU A 33 16.53 7.55 12.46
C GLU A 33 16.75 8.87 11.70
N LEU A 34 16.07 9.03 10.57
CA LEU A 34 16.08 10.25 9.75
C LEU A 34 15.07 11.31 10.20
N ALA A 35 14.46 11.14 11.39
CA ALA A 35 13.47 12.09 11.91
C ALA A 35 13.99 13.53 11.92
N GLY A 36 13.22 14.45 11.37
CA GLY A 36 13.62 15.85 11.19
C GLY A 36 14.31 16.18 9.85
N HIS A 37 14.58 15.16 9.02
CA HIS A 37 15.24 15.31 7.72
C HIS A 37 14.31 14.84 6.58
N PRO A 38 13.25 15.60 6.24
CA PRO A 38 12.21 15.14 5.30
C PRO A 38 12.72 14.80 3.90
N LYS A 39 13.77 15.48 3.45
CA LYS A 39 14.41 15.18 2.16
C LYS A 39 15.07 13.80 2.19
N GLU A 40 15.82 13.50 3.24
CA GLU A 40 16.52 12.22 3.38
C GLU A 40 15.53 11.05 3.53
N ILE A 41 14.42 11.27 4.25
CA ILE A 41 13.31 10.30 4.34
C ILE A 41 12.74 10.03 2.94
N ARG A 42 12.48 11.07 2.17
CA ARG A 42 11.96 10.92 0.81
C ARG A 42 12.93 10.16 -0.10
N ASP A 43 14.22 10.50 -0.07
CA ASP A 43 15.27 9.85 -0.86
C ASP A 43 15.40 8.37 -0.46
N TYR A 44 15.29 8.06 0.83
CA TYR A 44 15.26 6.69 1.36
C TYR A 44 14.04 5.90 0.86
N LEU A 45 12.84 6.48 0.94
CA LEU A 45 11.60 5.84 0.48
C LEU A 45 11.61 5.63 -1.04
N ASP A 46 12.14 6.57 -1.81
CA ASP A 46 12.33 6.43 -3.26
C ASP A 46 13.32 5.29 -3.57
N GLY A 47 14.39 5.18 -2.80
CA GLY A 47 15.33 4.06 -2.88
C GLY A 47 14.68 2.70 -2.61
N ILE A 48 13.82 2.61 -1.58
CA ILE A 48 13.02 1.39 -1.30
C ILE A 48 12.08 1.09 -2.47
N TYR A 49 11.34 2.09 -2.94
CA TYR A 49 10.42 1.92 -4.05
C TYR A 49 11.13 1.37 -5.30
N ASN A 50 12.19 2.01 -5.72
CA ASN A 50 12.93 1.61 -6.92
C ASN A 50 13.62 0.26 -6.76
N THR A 51 14.17 -0.05 -5.58
CA THR A 51 14.89 -1.31 -5.36
C THR A 51 13.95 -2.48 -5.16
N ILE A 52 12.93 -2.35 -4.31
CA ILE A 52 12.04 -3.45 -3.96
C ILE A 52 10.91 -3.57 -4.98
N ILE A 53 10.17 -2.50 -5.24
CA ILE A 53 8.96 -2.56 -6.06
C ILE A 53 9.32 -2.67 -7.54
N VAL A 54 10.19 -1.80 -8.04
CA VAL A 54 10.50 -1.77 -9.48
C VAL A 54 11.49 -2.89 -9.85
N LYS A 55 12.61 -3.00 -9.15
CA LYS A 55 13.70 -3.91 -9.54
C LYS A 55 13.51 -5.35 -9.04
N ASP A 56 13.35 -5.54 -7.73
CA ASP A 56 13.29 -6.90 -7.13
C ASP A 56 12.03 -7.64 -7.55
N ILE A 57 10.86 -7.00 -7.50
CA ILE A 57 9.59 -7.60 -7.95
C ILE A 57 9.64 -7.92 -9.44
N ALA A 58 10.12 -6.99 -10.28
CA ALA A 58 10.21 -7.22 -11.71
C ALA A 58 11.11 -8.41 -12.03
N GLN A 59 12.26 -8.51 -11.38
CA GLN A 59 13.22 -9.61 -11.59
C GLN A 59 12.66 -10.94 -11.08
N ARG A 60 12.13 -10.99 -9.85
CA ARG A 60 11.63 -12.21 -9.20
C ARG A 60 10.44 -12.81 -9.95
N HIS A 61 9.53 -11.97 -10.40
CA HIS A 61 8.32 -12.40 -11.10
C HIS A 61 8.42 -12.34 -12.64
N LYS A 62 9.63 -12.10 -13.17
CA LYS A 62 9.90 -12.02 -14.62
C LYS A 62 8.93 -11.04 -15.31
N ILE A 63 8.79 -9.86 -14.72
CA ILE A 63 8.01 -8.74 -15.28
C ILE A 63 8.94 -7.91 -16.14
N THR A 64 8.69 -7.84 -17.43
CA THR A 64 9.51 -7.08 -18.39
C THR A 64 9.02 -5.65 -18.58
N ASP A 65 7.73 -5.42 -18.42
CA ASP A 65 7.12 -4.09 -18.52
C ASP A 65 7.10 -3.41 -17.14
N THR A 66 8.21 -2.74 -16.82
CA THR A 66 8.35 -2.00 -15.55
C THR A 66 7.49 -0.74 -15.52
N MET A 67 7.21 -0.12 -16.68
CA MET A 67 6.31 1.04 -16.75
C MET A 67 4.86 0.64 -16.40
N MET A 68 4.44 -0.54 -16.84
CA MET A 68 3.13 -1.07 -16.47
C MET A 68 3.11 -1.45 -14.97
N LEU A 69 4.18 -2.05 -14.45
CA LEU A 69 4.33 -2.37 -13.03
C LEU A 69 4.15 -1.12 -12.16
N GLU A 70 4.85 -0.03 -12.50
CA GLU A 70 4.72 1.26 -11.80
C GLU A 70 3.31 1.84 -11.90
N SER A 71 2.67 1.71 -13.05
CA SER A 71 1.32 2.21 -13.26
C SER A 71 0.29 1.45 -12.44
N VAL A 72 0.41 0.11 -12.37
CA VAL A 72 -0.43 -0.72 -11.52
C VAL A 72 -0.17 -0.41 -10.05
N THR A 73 1.10 -0.22 -9.65
CA THR A 73 1.45 0.19 -8.27
C THR A 73 0.75 1.48 -7.89
N ARG A 74 0.88 2.53 -8.71
CA ARG A 74 0.23 3.82 -8.46
C ARG A 74 -1.29 3.68 -8.39
N PHE A 75 -1.88 2.91 -9.29
CA PHE A 75 -3.32 2.67 -9.30
C PHE A 75 -3.79 2.00 -7.99
N ILE A 76 -3.12 0.95 -7.54
CA ILE A 76 -3.49 0.24 -6.30
C ILE A 76 -3.29 1.15 -5.09
N PHE A 77 -2.19 1.90 -5.02
CA PHE A 77 -1.92 2.84 -3.92
C PHE A 77 -2.95 3.97 -3.87
N ASP A 78 -3.43 4.43 -5.04
CA ASP A 78 -4.49 5.46 -5.12
C ASP A 78 -5.87 4.92 -4.72
N ASN A 79 -6.09 3.62 -4.85
CA ASN A 79 -7.38 2.97 -4.62
C ASN A 79 -7.41 2.08 -3.37
N ILE A 80 -6.56 2.34 -2.36
CA ILE A 80 -6.57 1.58 -1.11
C ILE A 80 -7.95 1.65 -0.44
N GLY A 81 -8.40 0.53 0.14
CA GLY A 81 -9.71 0.45 0.80
C GLY A 81 -10.91 0.43 -0.14
N ASN A 82 -10.74 0.73 -1.42
CA ASN A 82 -11.81 0.63 -2.41
C ASN A 82 -12.09 -0.85 -2.77
N GLN A 83 -13.36 -1.13 -3.06
CA GLN A 83 -13.75 -2.45 -3.58
C GLN A 83 -13.33 -2.57 -5.05
N LEU A 84 -12.41 -3.48 -5.32
CA LEU A 84 -11.84 -3.71 -6.64
C LEU A 84 -12.02 -5.17 -7.08
N SER A 85 -12.15 -5.37 -8.38
CA SER A 85 -11.93 -6.67 -9.02
C SER A 85 -10.82 -6.53 -10.05
N THR A 86 -10.13 -7.63 -10.37
CA THR A 86 -9.08 -7.65 -11.38
C THR A 86 -9.58 -7.15 -12.73
N LYS A 87 -10.85 -7.45 -13.08
CA LYS A 87 -11.49 -6.92 -14.27
C LYS A 87 -11.66 -5.40 -14.22
N LYS A 88 -12.17 -4.86 -13.10
CA LYS A 88 -12.33 -3.40 -12.93
C LYS A 88 -10.99 -2.68 -13.04
N ILE A 89 -9.94 -3.24 -12.46
CA ILE A 89 -8.58 -2.68 -12.58
C ILE A 89 -8.14 -2.66 -14.04
N ALA A 90 -8.27 -3.78 -14.76
CA ALA A 90 -7.88 -3.88 -16.16
C ALA A 90 -8.68 -2.90 -17.05
N ASP A 91 -9.99 -2.82 -16.86
CA ASP A 91 -10.87 -1.93 -17.62
C ASP A 91 -10.51 -0.46 -17.38
N THR A 92 -10.31 -0.06 -16.12
CA THR A 92 -9.93 1.33 -15.76
C THR A 92 -8.58 1.69 -16.36
N MET A 93 -7.56 0.86 -16.18
CA MET A 93 -6.23 1.13 -16.72
C MET A 93 -6.22 1.19 -18.26
N THR A 94 -7.02 0.35 -18.90
CA THR A 94 -7.15 0.38 -20.36
C THR A 94 -7.84 1.68 -20.82
N SER A 95 -8.86 2.14 -20.10
CA SER A 95 -9.53 3.42 -20.35
C SER A 95 -8.59 4.62 -20.17
N ASP A 96 -7.65 4.53 -19.25
CA ASP A 96 -6.60 5.53 -19.03
C ASP A 96 -5.43 5.42 -20.04
N GLY A 97 -5.63 4.65 -21.12
CA GLY A 97 -4.66 4.52 -22.22
C GLY A 97 -3.56 3.46 -21.97
N ARG A 98 -3.64 2.68 -20.91
CA ARG A 98 -2.69 1.60 -20.59
C ARG A 98 -3.33 0.23 -20.72
N LYS A 99 -3.33 -0.29 -21.95
CA LYS A 99 -3.94 -1.58 -22.26
C LYS A 99 -3.29 -2.72 -21.46
N ILE A 100 -4.08 -3.36 -20.61
CA ILE A 100 -3.67 -4.49 -19.79
C ILE A 100 -4.80 -5.52 -19.73
N ASP A 101 -4.46 -6.81 -19.72
CA ASP A 101 -5.44 -7.87 -19.54
C ASP A 101 -5.57 -8.29 -18.06
N VAL A 102 -6.65 -9.01 -17.76
CA VAL A 102 -6.97 -9.47 -16.40
C VAL A 102 -5.87 -10.37 -15.81
N ARG A 103 -5.27 -11.24 -16.64
CA ARG A 103 -4.21 -12.16 -16.20
C ARG A 103 -2.95 -11.41 -15.81
N ALA A 104 -2.61 -10.36 -16.56
CA ALA A 104 -1.48 -9.50 -16.21
C ALA A 104 -1.74 -8.74 -14.91
N VAL A 105 -2.96 -8.23 -14.69
CA VAL A 105 -3.33 -7.62 -13.40
C VAL A 105 -3.18 -8.62 -12.25
N GLU A 106 -3.68 -9.85 -12.40
CA GLU A 106 -3.54 -10.91 -11.39
C GLU A 106 -2.07 -11.21 -11.09
N LYS A 107 -1.22 -11.27 -12.11
CA LYS A 107 0.22 -11.47 -11.94
C LYS A 107 0.87 -10.34 -11.12
N TYR A 108 0.55 -9.08 -11.42
CA TYR A 108 1.07 -7.94 -10.66
C TYR A 108 0.59 -7.93 -9.21
N LEU A 109 -0.71 -8.17 -8.98
CA LEU A 109 -1.26 -8.23 -7.62
C LEU A 109 -0.61 -9.36 -6.80
N THR A 110 -0.45 -10.54 -7.40
CA THR A 110 0.24 -11.67 -6.76
C THR A 110 1.67 -11.29 -6.39
N ALA A 111 2.41 -10.65 -7.30
CA ALA A 111 3.77 -10.21 -7.06
C ALA A 111 3.87 -9.20 -5.90
N PHE A 112 2.93 -8.25 -5.82
CA PHE A 112 2.88 -7.29 -4.72
C PHE A 112 2.54 -7.95 -3.38
N MET A 113 1.62 -8.91 -3.35
CA MET A 113 1.25 -9.64 -2.14
C MET A 113 2.40 -10.54 -1.63
N GLU A 114 3.05 -11.28 -2.52
CA GLU A 114 4.19 -12.14 -2.19
C GLU A 114 5.41 -11.35 -1.72
N SER A 115 5.52 -10.08 -2.12
CA SER A 115 6.57 -9.15 -1.68
C SER A 115 6.16 -8.28 -0.50
N TYR A 116 5.00 -8.54 0.11
CA TYR A 116 4.47 -7.78 1.24
C TYR A 116 4.36 -6.26 0.99
N VAL A 117 4.15 -5.86 -0.26
CA VAL A 117 3.91 -4.45 -0.61
C VAL A 117 2.47 -4.07 -0.36
N ILE A 118 1.56 -5.01 -0.61
CA ILE A 118 0.13 -4.88 -0.32
C ILE A 118 -0.41 -6.10 0.42
N TYR A 119 -1.50 -5.89 1.12
CA TYR A 119 -2.35 -6.93 1.70
C TYR A 119 -3.70 -6.95 0.99
N GLN A 120 -4.26 -8.15 0.82
CA GLN A 120 -5.58 -8.37 0.25
C GLN A 120 -6.57 -8.74 1.35
N ALA A 121 -7.65 -7.98 1.47
CA ALA A 121 -8.79 -8.34 2.30
C ALA A 121 -9.91 -8.89 1.42
N LYS A 122 -10.21 -10.17 1.58
CA LYS A 122 -11.29 -10.84 0.87
C LYS A 122 -12.63 -10.54 1.51
N ARG A 123 -13.65 -10.35 0.69
CA ARG A 123 -15.01 -10.19 1.20
C ARG A 123 -15.52 -11.48 1.80
N TYR A 124 -15.91 -11.44 3.08
CA TYR A 124 -16.53 -12.55 3.76
C TYR A 124 -18.06 -12.44 3.73
N ASN A 125 -18.75 -13.51 3.31
CA ASN A 125 -20.20 -13.57 3.37
C ASN A 125 -20.63 -14.21 4.70
N ILE A 126 -21.10 -13.40 5.64
CA ILE A 126 -21.53 -13.85 6.96
C ILE A 126 -22.67 -14.86 6.87
N LYS A 127 -23.64 -14.66 5.97
CA LYS A 127 -24.79 -15.55 5.79
C LYS A 127 -24.39 -16.90 5.19
N GLY A 128 -23.52 -16.88 4.16
CA GLY A 128 -23.02 -18.08 3.50
C GLY A 128 -21.80 -18.71 4.18
N LYS A 129 -21.23 -18.07 5.20
CA LYS A 129 -20.01 -18.51 5.90
C LYS A 129 -18.87 -18.86 4.94
N GLN A 130 -18.68 -18.06 3.90
CA GLN A 130 -17.66 -18.28 2.88
C GLN A 130 -17.05 -16.98 2.37
N TYR A 131 -15.80 -17.05 1.93
CA TYR A 131 -15.17 -15.95 1.22
C TYR A 131 -15.72 -15.82 -0.20
N LEU A 132 -16.00 -14.60 -0.62
CA LEU A 132 -16.41 -14.30 -1.98
C LEU A 132 -15.17 -13.99 -2.83
N LYS A 133 -15.18 -14.46 -4.09
CA LYS A 133 -14.07 -14.27 -5.05
C LYS A 133 -14.09 -12.91 -5.75
N THR A 134 -14.95 -11.99 -5.34
CA THR A 134 -15.16 -10.72 -6.05
C THR A 134 -15.21 -9.55 -5.07
N LEU A 135 -14.81 -8.38 -5.54
CA LEU A 135 -14.83 -7.12 -4.79
C LEU A 135 -13.95 -7.17 -3.53
N GLU A 136 -12.69 -7.41 -3.75
CA GLU A 136 -11.65 -7.40 -2.72
C GLU A 136 -11.19 -5.97 -2.42
N LYS A 137 -10.63 -5.77 -1.23
CA LYS A 137 -9.94 -4.53 -0.88
C LYS A 137 -8.44 -4.78 -0.78
N TYR A 138 -7.67 -3.77 -1.15
CA TYR A 138 -6.22 -3.82 -1.03
C TYR A 138 -5.75 -2.71 -0.10
N TYR A 139 -4.77 -3.03 0.74
CA TYR A 139 -4.15 -2.13 1.70
C TYR A 139 -2.64 -2.14 1.52
N VAL A 140 -2.01 -0.98 1.57
CA VAL A 140 -0.56 -0.89 1.46
C VAL A 140 0.11 -1.21 2.80
N ALA A 141 1.28 -1.83 2.75
CA ALA A 141 2.05 -2.16 3.93
C ALA A 141 2.59 -0.92 4.65
N ASP A 142 2.86 0.15 3.90
CA ASP A 142 3.37 1.41 4.46
C ASP A 142 2.71 2.62 3.80
N ILE A 143 2.08 3.46 4.62
CA ILE A 143 1.39 4.67 4.17
C ILE A 143 2.38 5.75 3.73
N GLY A 144 3.57 5.81 4.31
CA GLY A 144 4.61 6.76 3.91
C GLY A 144 5.07 6.54 2.47
N LEU A 145 5.19 5.28 2.02
CA LEU A 145 5.45 4.97 0.60
C LEU A 145 4.33 5.51 -0.30
N ARG A 146 3.07 5.34 0.12
CA ARG A 146 1.93 5.90 -0.61
C ARG A 146 2.01 7.43 -0.66
N TYR A 147 2.30 8.06 0.47
CA TYR A 147 2.44 9.52 0.57
C TYR A 147 3.57 10.03 -0.34
N MET A 148 4.71 9.37 -0.34
CA MET A 148 5.84 9.70 -1.21
C MET A 148 5.47 9.65 -2.70
N LEU A 149 4.70 8.62 -3.12
CA LEU A 149 4.33 8.40 -4.53
C LEU A 149 3.20 9.32 -5.02
N LEU A 150 2.22 9.62 -4.18
CA LEU A 150 0.96 10.26 -4.58
C LEU A 150 0.74 11.64 -3.95
N GLY A 151 1.49 11.97 -2.89
CA GLY A 151 1.27 13.15 -2.08
C GLY A 151 0.05 13.01 -1.16
N SER A 152 -0.28 14.11 -0.47
CA SER A 152 -1.46 14.20 0.39
C SER A 152 -2.68 14.64 -0.42
N ARG A 153 -3.82 13.98 -0.17
CA ARG A 153 -5.11 14.37 -0.72
C ARG A 153 -6.16 14.38 0.40
N SER A 154 -6.88 15.47 0.55
CA SER A 154 -7.89 15.62 1.60
C SER A 154 -9.07 14.65 1.46
N THR A 155 -9.32 14.13 0.26
CA THR A 155 -10.40 13.16 -0.03
C THR A 155 -10.11 11.75 0.47
N ASP A 156 -8.86 11.43 0.80
CA ASP A 156 -8.41 10.06 1.07
C ASP A 156 -8.37 9.71 2.56
N VAL A 157 -8.72 10.65 3.45
CA VAL A 157 -8.57 10.49 4.91
C VAL A 157 -9.26 9.22 5.43
N GLY A 158 -10.47 8.92 4.94
CA GLY A 158 -11.21 7.72 5.35
C GLY A 158 -10.50 6.42 4.94
N HIS A 159 -10.00 6.34 3.72
CA HIS A 159 -9.28 5.17 3.21
C HIS A 159 -7.92 4.99 3.87
N ILE A 160 -7.22 6.08 4.14
CA ILE A 160 -5.95 6.06 4.89
C ILE A 160 -6.17 5.54 6.31
N LEU A 161 -7.18 6.05 7.02
CA LEU A 161 -7.53 5.58 8.36
C LEU A 161 -7.92 4.10 8.34
N GLU A 162 -8.72 3.67 7.36
CA GLU A 162 -9.08 2.26 7.19
C GLU A 162 -7.82 1.39 6.98
N ASN A 163 -6.86 1.84 6.18
CA ASN A 163 -5.59 1.13 5.97
C ASN A 163 -4.78 1.01 7.28
N VAL A 164 -4.68 2.09 8.06
CA VAL A 164 -3.97 2.07 9.35
C VAL A 164 -4.63 1.10 10.33
N ILE A 165 -5.98 1.11 10.40
CA ILE A 165 -6.75 0.18 11.23
C ILE A 165 -6.53 -1.27 10.76
N TYR A 166 -6.55 -1.51 9.44
CA TYR A 166 -6.31 -2.83 8.88
C TYR A 166 -4.94 -3.38 9.29
N LEU A 167 -3.87 -2.59 9.17
CA LEU A 167 -2.53 -2.99 9.61
C LEU A 167 -2.47 -3.29 11.11
N GLU A 168 -3.20 -2.54 11.93
CA GLU A 168 -3.29 -2.81 13.38
C GLU A 168 -4.05 -4.11 13.67
N LEU A 169 -5.10 -4.43 12.90
CA LEU A 169 -5.82 -5.70 13.03
C LEU A 169 -4.91 -6.88 12.68
N ILE A 170 -4.17 -6.80 11.56
CA ILE A 170 -3.18 -7.82 11.19
C ILE A 170 -2.13 -8.01 12.30
N ARG A 171 -1.60 -6.92 12.85
CA ARG A 171 -0.64 -6.97 13.98
C ARG A 171 -1.20 -7.70 15.20
N ARG A 172 -2.51 -7.59 15.43
CA ARG A 172 -3.21 -8.29 16.54
C ARG A 172 -3.56 -9.74 16.22
N GLY A 173 -3.24 -10.23 15.01
CA GLY A 173 -3.50 -11.60 14.58
C GLY A 173 -4.94 -11.84 14.06
N TYR A 174 -5.67 -10.79 13.69
CA TYR A 174 -6.91 -10.94 12.97
C TYR A 174 -6.63 -11.27 11.49
N GLU A 175 -7.42 -12.20 10.92
CA GLU A 175 -7.37 -12.61 9.51
C GLU A 175 -8.59 -12.10 8.71
#